data_83a6ed4b7e96636b6a0b2667055f5935
#
_entry.id   83a6ed4b7e96636b6a0b2667055f5935
#
_cell.length_a   1.000
_cell.length_b   1.000
_cell.length_c   1.000
_cell.angle_alpha   90.00
_cell.angle_beta   90.00
_cell.angle_gamma   90.00
#
_symmetry.space_group_name_H-M   'P 1'
#
loop_
_entity.id
_entity.type
_entity.pdbx_description
1 polymer ?
#
loop_
_entity_poly.entity_id
_entity_poly.type
_entity_poly.pdbx_seq_one_letter_code
_entity_poly.pdbx_strand_id
1 'polypeptide(L)'
;MASAISVSVHCPGAIAGLSAATAAAVVGVPAAMLAAPTRSRPTVARARQLAVYLHHFALGASVSACARLFARDRATVRNALARIETMRDDPRFDHCAARLQAAIAAQRDMILALIAEGAAQ
;
A
#
# COMPACT_ATOMS: atom_id res chain seq x y z
N MET A 1 -11.87 -19.47 -11.99
CA MET A 1 -11.80 -18.54 -10.86
C MET A 1 -10.38 -18.24 -10.46
N ALA A 2 -9.52 -19.23 -10.35
CA ALA A 2 -8.12 -18.99 -10.08
C ALA A 2 -7.46 -18.09 -11.14
N SER A 3 -7.88 -18.23 -12.41
CA SER A 3 -7.37 -17.40 -13.50
C SER A 3 -7.71 -15.91 -13.32
N ALA A 4 -8.90 -15.62 -12.77
CA ALA A 4 -9.29 -14.25 -12.50
C ALA A 4 -8.38 -13.62 -11.45
N ILE A 5 -8.01 -14.37 -10.42
CA ILE A 5 -7.09 -13.91 -9.38
C ILE A 5 -5.71 -13.63 -9.97
N SER A 6 -5.22 -14.51 -10.83
CA SER A 6 -3.94 -14.31 -11.50
C SER A 6 -3.91 -13.06 -12.37
N VAL A 7 -4.98 -12.84 -13.13
CA VAL A 7 -5.10 -11.64 -13.96
C VAL A 7 -5.05 -10.38 -13.12
N SER A 8 -5.73 -10.40 -11.99
CA SER A 8 -5.80 -9.23 -11.12
C SER A 8 -4.49 -8.91 -10.44
N VAL A 9 -3.65 -9.89 -10.18
CA VAL A 9 -2.30 -9.64 -9.65
C VAL A 9 -1.48 -8.81 -10.64
N HIS A 10 -1.80 -8.92 -11.92
CA HIS A 10 -1.09 -8.18 -12.97
C HIS A 10 -1.79 -6.90 -13.37
N CYS A 11 -2.76 -6.42 -12.60
CA CYS A 11 -3.46 -5.18 -12.87
C CYS A 11 -2.93 -4.08 -11.93
N PRO A 12 -1.68 -3.67 -12.09
CA PRO A 12 -1.01 -2.83 -11.10
C PRO A 12 -1.58 -1.42 -11.02
N GLY A 13 -2.12 -0.91 -12.12
CA GLY A 13 -2.59 0.47 -12.13
C GLY A 13 -3.71 0.75 -11.14
N ALA A 14 -4.70 -0.15 -11.09
CA ALA A 14 -5.86 0.04 -10.20
C ALA A 14 -5.56 -0.33 -8.75
N ILE A 15 -4.76 -1.35 -8.51
CA ILE A 15 -4.54 -1.89 -7.16
C ILE A 15 -3.30 -1.28 -6.51
N ALA A 16 -2.23 -1.09 -7.28
CA ALA A 16 -0.98 -0.56 -6.75
C ALA A 16 -1.14 0.82 -6.13
N GLY A 17 -2.08 1.62 -6.62
CA GLY A 17 -2.33 2.96 -6.10
C GLY A 17 -3.09 3.02 -4.80
N LEU A 18 -3.72 1.92 -4.37
CA LEU A 18 -4.57 1.93 -3.17
C LEU A 18 -3.80 2.30 -1.90
N SER A 19 -2.63 1.71 -1.71
CA SER A 19 -1.83 1.95 -0.51
C SER A 19 -1.36 3.39 -0.43
N ALA A 20 -0.87 3.92 -1.54
CA ALA A 20 -0.38 5.30 -1.58
C ALA A 20 -1.52 6.30 -1.35
N ALA A 21 -2.65 6.10 -2.03
CA ALA A 21 -3.81 6.99 -1.89
C ALA A 21 -4.36 6.97 -0.47
N THR A 22 -4.46 5.79 0.13
CA THR A 22 -4.99 5.63 1.49
C THR A 22 -4.06 6.28 2.51
N ALA A 23 -2.77 5.98 2.45
CA ALA A 23 -1.81 6.56 3.38
C ALA A 23 -1.72 8.07 3.25
N ALA A 24 -1.72 8.57 2.02
CA ALA A 24 -1.68 10.00 1.77
C ALA A 24 -2.90 10.71 2.34
N ALA A 25 -4.08 10.13 2.15
CA ALA A 25 -5.33 10.69 2.68
C ALA A 25 -5.35 10.71 4.21
N VAL A 26 -4.87 9.63 4.84
CA VAL A 26 -4.82 9.53 6.31
C VAL A 26 -3.88 10.56 6.90
N VAL A 27 -2.72 10.76 6.28
CA VAL A 27 -1.72 11.70 6.78
C VAL A 27 -2.02 13.13 6.34
N GLY A 28 -2.72 13.32 5.22
CA GLY A 28 -3.09 14.63 4.70
C GLY A 28 -2.05 15.23 3.78
N VAL A 29 -1.43 14.41 2.93
CA VAL A 29 -0.46 14.87 1.94
C VAL A 29 -0.88 14.39 0.55
N PRO A 30 -0.41 15.07 -0.53
CA PRO A 30 -0.69 14.59 -1.88
C PRO A 30 -0.04 13.25 -2.16
N ALA A 31 -0.80 12.31 -2.72
CA ALA A 31 -0.29 10.96 -3.01
C ALA A 31 0.90 10.98 -3.96
N ALA A 32 0.93 11.93 -4.90
CA ALA A 32 2.02 12.05 -5.86
C ALA A 32 3.39 12.30 -5.21
N MET A 33 3.40 12.83 -3.99
CA MET A 33 4.65 13.11 -3.29
C MET A 33 5.32 11.88 -2.70
N LEU A 34 4.59 10.76 -2.59
CA LEU A 34 5.11 9.57 -1.91
C LEU A 34 6.25 8.90 -2.68
N ALA A 35 6.22 8.96 -4.01
CA ALA A 35 7.28 8.41 -4.85
C ALA A 35 8.24 9.46 -5.39
N ALA A 36 8.10 10.71 -4.96
CA ALA A 36 8.95 11.79 -5.43
C ALA A 36 10.42 11.53 -5.02
N PRO A 37 11.38 11.81 -5.91
CA PRO A 37 12.78 11.51 -5.62
C PRO A 37 13.42 12.48 -4.64
N THR A 38 12.84 13.65 -4.41
CA THR A 38 13.38 14.69 -3.56
C THR A 38 13.23 14.32 -2.09
N ARG A 39 14.09 14.94 -1.26
CA ARG A 39 14.01 14.78 0.19
C ARG A 39 12.65 15.26 0.69
N SER A 40 11.98 14.42 1.43
CA SER A 40 10.61 14.66 1.86
C SER A 40 10.55 15.35 3.22
N ARG A 41 9.47 16.12 3.44
CA ARG A 41 9.12 16.57 4.78
C ARG A 41 8.80 15.34 5.66
N PRO A 42 8.95 15.46 7.00
CA PRO A 42 8.65 14.34 7.89
C PRO A 42 7.25 13.74 7.71
N THR A 43 6.25 14.57 7.43
CA THR A 43 4.88 14.08 7.20
C THR A 43 4.78 13.25 5.93
N VAL A 44 5.46 13.66 4.86
CA VAL A 44 5.48 12.90 3.61
C VAL A 44 6.23 11.59 3.80
N ALA A 45 7.35 11.62 4.51
CA ALA A 45 8.11 10.41 4.81
C ALA A 45 7.27 9.41 5.61
N ARG A 46 6.50 9.90 6.58
CA ARG A 46 5.61 9.06 7.39
C ARG A 46 4.50 8.45 6.53
N ALA A 47 3.91 9.24 5.65
CA ALA A 47 2.89 8.74 4.73
C ALA A 47 3.46 7.65 3.83
N ARG A 48 4.70 7.84 3.34
CA ARG A 48 5.37 6.83 2.51
C ARG A 48 5.62 5.55 3.29
N GLN A 49 6.09 5.66 4.53
CA GLN A 49 6.32 4.49 5.37
C GLN A 49 5.03 3.69 5.58
N LEU A 50 3.94 4.39 5.85
CA LEU A 50 2.63 3.76 6.02
C LEU A 50 2.17 3.11 4.71
N ALA A 51 2.34 3.79 3.58
CA ALA A 51 1.97 3.27 2.28
C ALA A 51 2.75 1.98 1.95
N VAL A 52 4.05 1.98 2.20
CA VAL A 52 4.90 0.80 2.00
C VAL A 52 4.41 -0.36 2.85
N TYR A 53 4.11 -0.09 4.12
CA TYR A 53 3.62 -1.10 5.05
C TYR A 53 2.31 -1.72 4.57
N LEU A 54 1.36 -0.88 4.18
CA LEU A 54 0.06 -1.34 3.70
C LEU A 54 0.20 -2.11 2.38
N HIS A 55 1.07 -1.65 1.49
CA HIS A 55 1.29 -2.33 0.23
C HIS A 55 1.85 -3.73 0.43
N HIS A 56 2.78 -3.86 1.37
CA HIS A 56 3.40 -5.13 1.69
C HIS A 56 2.42 -6.09 2.40
N PHE A 57 1.79 -5.63 3.46
CA PHE A 57 0.98 -6.50 4.30
C PHE A 57 -0.46 -6.66 3.86
N ALA A 58 -1.08 -5.63 3.31
CA ALA A 58 -2.46 -5.73 2.87
C ALA A 58 -2.58 -6.28 1.45
N LEU A 59 -1.66 -5.94 0.57
CA LEU A 59 -1.70 -6.35 -0.83
C LEU A 59 -0.70 -7.45 -1.17
N GLY A 60 0.13 -7.86 -0.22
CA GLY A 60 1.05 -8.98 -0.43
C GLY A 60 2.23 -8.67 -1.33
N ALA A 61 2.56 -7.40 -1.54
CA ALA A 61 3.68 -7.03 -2.40
C ALA A 61 5.00 -7.35 -1.73
N SER A 62 5.96 -7.83 -2.51
CA SER A 62 7.31 -8.10 -2.00
C SER A 62 8.05 -6.80 -1.66
N VAL A 63 9.12 -6.92 -0.87
CA VAL A 63 10.00 -5.78 -0.60
C VAL A 63 10.50 -5.16 -1.90
N SER A 64 10.87 -5.98 -2.87
CA SER A 64 11.34 -5.49 -4.18
C SER A 64 10.24 -4.74 -4.93
N ALA A 65 9.01 -5.24 -4.90
CA ALA A 65 7.89 -4.56 -5.54
C ALA A 65 7.62 -3.20 -4.89
N CYS A 66 7.66 -3.14 -3.56
CA CYS A 66 7.51 -1.88 -2.84
C CYS A 66 8.63 -0.90 -3.20
N ALA A 67 9.86 -1.38 -3.28
CA ALA A 67 11.01 -0.55 -3.66
C ALA A 67 10.80 0.09 -5.03
N ARG A 68 10.32 -0.68 -5.99
CA ARG A 68 10.06 -0.17 -7.34
C ARG A 68 8.91 0.85 -7.33
N LEU A 69 7.82 0.53 -6.66
CA LEU A 69 6.64 1.39 -6.67
C LEU A 69 6.91 2.75 -6.06
N PHE A 70 7.66 2.77 -4.95
CA PHE A 70 7.91 4.01 -4.22
C PHE A 70 9.27 4.64 -4.54
N ALA A 71 9.99 4.10 -5.51
CA ALA A 71 11.30 4.59 -5.95
C ALA A 71 12.30 4.72 -4.78
N ARG A 72 12.38 3.68 -3.97
CA ARG A 72 13.31 3.60 -2.83
C ARG A 72 14.06 2.28 -2.87
N ASP A 73 15.21 2.21 -2.23
CA ASP A 73 15.96 0.96 -2.15
C ASP A 73 15.31 0.01 -1.14
N ARG A 74 15.72 -1.27 -1.19
CA ARG A 74 15.13 -2.29 -0.34
C ARG A 74 15.43 -2.09 1.14
N ALA A 75 16.59 -1.53 1.47
CA ALA A 75 16.93 -1.24 2.85
C ALA A 75 15.98 -0.19 3.44
N THR A 76 15.68 0.85 2.66
CA THR A 76 14.72 1.87 3.07
C THR A 76 13.32 1.28 3.26
N VAL A 77 12.92 0.37 2.37
CA VAL A 77 11.63 -0.32 2.51
C VAL A 77 11.59 -1.14 3.80
N ARG A 78 12.63 -1.93 4.07
CA ARG A 78 12.69 -2.72 5.30
C ARG A 78 12.65 -1.85 6.56
N ASN A 79 13.36 -0.73 6.53
CA ASN A 79 13.34 0.23 7.64
C ASN A 79 11.94 0.82 7.84
N ALA A 80 11.22 1.11 6.76
CA ALA A 80 9.85 1.60 6.83
C ALA A 80 8.94 0.56 7.48
N LEU A 81 9.06 -0.70 7.08
CA LEU A 81 8.26 -1.78 7.65
C LEU A 81 8.53 -1.93 9.15
N ALA A 82 9.78 -1.92 9.54
CA ALA A 82 10.17 -2.05 10.94
C ALA A 82 9.66 -0.87 11.77
N ARG A 83 9.71 0.33 11.21
CA ARG A 83 9.25 1.53 11.91
C ARG A 83 7.75 1.48 12.18
N ILE A 84 6.96 1.08 11.20
CA ILE A 84 5.52 0.95 11.38
C ILE A 84 5.20 -0.17 12.38
N GLU A 85 5.92 -1.29 12.33
CA GLU A 85 5.74 -2.37 13.30
C GLU A 85 5.95 -1.86 14.74
N THR A 86 6.98 -1.05 14.94
CA THR A 86 7.24 -0.43 16.25
C THR A 86 6.11 0.50 16.66
N MET A 87 5.59 1.29 15.72
CA MET A 87 4.47 2.19 16.00
C MET A 87 3.21 1.43 16.41
N ARG A 88 3.06 0.19 15.97
CA ARG A 88 1.91 -0.65 16.34
C ARG A 88 1.95 -1.13 17.79
N ASP A 89 3.01 -0.88 18.51
CA ASP A 89 3.04 -1.10 19.96
C ASP A 89 2.07 -0.16 20.67
N ASP A 90 1.75 0.98 20.07
CA ASP A 90 0.67 1.86 20.55
C ASP A 90 -0.67 1.27 20.12
N PRO A 91 -1.56 0.89 21.06
CA PRO A 91 -2.83 0.27 20.73
C PRO A 91 -3.73 1.10 19.80
N ARG A 92 -3.68 2.42 19.90
CA ARG A 92 -4.47 3.31 19.03
C ARG A 92 -3.99 3.21 17.59
N PHE A 93 -2.68 3.29 17.41
CA PHE A 93 -2.11 3.17 16.08
C PHE A 93 -2.35 1.77 15.51
N ASP A 94 -2.17 0.74 16.34
CA ASP A 94 -2.39 -0.64 15.92
C ASP A 94 -3.82 -0.86 15.44
N HIS A 95 -4.79 -0.34 16.16
CA HIS A 95 -6.19 -0.45 15.78
C HIS A 95 -6.44 0.23 14.43
N CYS A 96 -5.90 1.42 14.24
CA CYS A 96 -6.02 2.16 12.99
C CYS A 96 -5.36 1.41 11.84
N ALA A 97 -4.14 0.92 12.03
CA ALA A 97 -3.40 0.18 11.01
C ALA A 97 -4.15 -1.08 10.60
N ALA A 98 -4.70 -1.82 11.56
CA ALA A 98 -5.46 -3.02 11.27
C ALA A 98 -6.70 -2.71 10.42
N ARG A 99 -7.40 -1.62 10.72
CA ARG A 99 -8.57 -1.21 9.95
C ARG A 99 -8.19 -0.77 8.54
N LEU A 100 -7.08 -0.07 8.39
CA LEU A 100 -6.59 0.33 7.07
C LEU A 100 -6.21 -0.89 6.23
N GLN A 101 -5.56 -1.87 6.83
CA GLN A 101 -5.24 -3.12 6.13
C GLN A 101 -6.51 -3.82 5.66
N ALA A 102 -7.51 -3.92 6.52
CA ALA A 102 -8.77 -4.55 6.18
C ALA A 102 -9.50 -3.81 5.06
N ALA A 103 -9.51 -2.48 5.12
CA ALA A 103 -10.16 -1.65 4.11
C ALA A 103 -9.50 -1.81 2.74
N ILE A 104 -8.17 -1.80 2.69
CA ILE A 104 -7.44 -1.97 1.44
C ILE A 104 -7.69 -3.35 0.85
N ALA A 105 -7.66 -4.39 1.69
CA ALA A 105 -7.92 -5.75 1.24
C ALA A 105 -9.34 -5.88 0.68
N ALA A 106 -10.32 -5.26 1.32
CA ALA A 106 -11.70 -5.27 0.86
C ALA A 106 -11.85 -4.55 -0.48
N GLN A 107 -11.20 -3.40 -0.64
CA GLN A 107 -11.21 -2.67 -1.90
C GLN A 107 -10.56 -3.48 -3.02
N ARG A 108 -9.43 -4.11 -2.73
CA ARG A 108 -8.77 -5.01 -3.70
C ARG A 108 -9.75 -6.10 -4.13
N ASP A 109 -10.37 -6.77 -3.17
CA ASP A 109 -11.27 -7.88 -3.48
C ASP A 109 -12.46 -7.42 -4.32
N MET A 110 -12.99 -6.23 -4.04
CA MET A 110 -14.06 -5.65 -4.84
C MET A 110 -13.61 -5.35 -6.27
N ILE A 111 -12.43 -4.75 -6.43
CA ILE A 111 -11.89 -4.45 -7.75
C ILE A 111 -11.66 -5.73 -8.54
N LEU A 112 -11.10 -6.77 -7.90
CA LEU A 112 -10.87 -8.05 -8.54
C LEU A 112 -12.18 -8.69 -8.98
N ALA A 113 -13.20 -8.62 -8.15
CA ALA A 113 -14.53 -9.14 -8.48
C ALA A 113 -15.13 -8.43 -9.70
N LEU A 114 -14.99 -7.10 -9.76
CA LEU A 114 -15.49 -6.31 -10.89
C LEU A 114 -14.74 -6.63 -12.17
N ILE A 115 -13.43 -6.80 -12.09
CA ILE A 115 -12.62 -7.19 -13.25
C ILE A 115 -13.04 -8.56 -13.75
N ALA A 116 -13.23 -9.52 -12.85
CA ALA A 116 -13.65 -10.86 -13.21
C ALA A 116 -15.05 -10.85 -13.84
N GLU A 117 -15.93 -10.03 -13.31
CA GLU A 117 -17.29 -9.87 -13.83
C GLU A 117 -17.26 -9.27 -15.23
N GLY A 118 -16.46 -8.23 -15.44
CA GLY A 118 -16.27 -7.64 -16.76
C GLY A 118 -15.67 -8.60 -17.77
N ALA A 119 -14.72 -9.41 -17.34
CA ALA A 119 -14.08 -10.41 -18.21
C ALA A 119 -15.03 -11.56 -18.59
N ALA A 120 -16.06 -11.81 -17.78
CA ALA A 120 -17.03 -12.86 -18.06
C ALA A 120 -18.04 -12.46 -19.13
N GLN A 121 -18.12 -11.19 -19.48
CA GLN A 121 -19.00 -10.69 -20.50
C GLN A 121 -18.26 -10.55 -21.83
#